data_e0f132a21e135d433bb1093964751887
#
_entry.id   e0f132a21e135d433bb1093964751887
#
_cell.length_a   1.000
_cell.length_b   1.000
_cell.length_c   1.000
_cell.angle_alpha   90.00
_cell.angle_beta   90.00
_cell.angle_gamma   90.00
#
_symmetry.space_group_name_H-M   'P 1'
#
loop_
_entity.id
_entity.type
_entity.pdbx_description
1 polymer ?
#
loop_
_entity_poly.entity_id
_entity_poly.type
_entity_poly.pdbx_seq_one_letter_code
_entity_poly.pdbx_strand_id
1 'polypeptide(L)'
;MEENLRRLLLAFNDWLVRSGLCDDACYFTAKKWKEKKEEILNDAVQVITFEGSNVVSMLHLGENMLVFNELFESFGFYYETSDEYVLGIYPIKDFDFTQVKAGTKYSILLADPRWKRKADLVKMRAGRKCEDCGESGKLEAHHCYYARIGHGFNPWEYPLDSLRALCPECHKEREKVEMNLRAWSAEHTHKQLAKMMDGINRIGGSLGLDKNDLFDLLINASVKDIRQLKKMHERVMIELNE
;
A
#
# COMPACT_ATOMS: atom_id res chain seq x y z
N MET A 1 16.85 12.70 -10.63
CA MET A 1 15.56 13.31 -10.28
C MET A 1 14.42 12.78 -11.16
N GLU A 2 14.45 12.88 -12.45
CA GLU A 2 13.38 12.43 -13.36
C GLU A 2 13.01 10.95 -13.18
N GLU A 3 14.00 10.06 -13.09
CA GLU A 3 13.76 8.63 -12.82
C GLU A 3 13.12 8.40 -11.45
N ASN A 4 13.51 9.14 -10.40
CA ASN A 4 12.87 9.05 -9.09
C ASN A 4 11.40 9.50 -9.14
N LEU A 5 11.10 10.55 -9.90
CA LEU A 5 9.72 11.01 -10.11
C LEU A 5 8.89 9.92 -10.81
N ARG A 6 9.42 9.33 -11.88
CA ARG A 6 8.76 8.22 -12.56
C ARG A 6 8.49 7.04 -11.61
N ARG A 7 9.46 6.68 -10.78
CA ARG A 7 9.35 5.60 -9.79
C ARG A 7 8.36 5.95 -8.68
N LEU A 8 8.35 7.20 -8.20
CA LEU A 8 7.34 7.69 -7.27
C LEU A 8 5.93 7.51 -7.84
N LEU A 9 5.67 7.94 -9.06
CA LEU A 9 4.35 7.82 -9.68
C LEU A 9 3.89 6.36 -9.82
N LEU A 10 4.81 5.44 -10.11
CA LEU A 10 4.51 4.00 -10.12
C LEU A 10 4.17 3.48 -8.72
N ALA A 11 4.95 3.85 -7.69
CA ALA A 11 4.72 3.44 -6.32
C ALA A 11 3.44 4.05 -5.75
N PHE A 12 3.14 5.30 -6.11
CA PHE A 12 1.91 5.98 -5.73
C PHE A 12 0.69 5.30 -6.33
N ASN A 13 0.72 4.98 -7.61
CA ASN A 13 -0.37 4.25 -8.26
C ASN A 13 -0.56 2.85 -7.66
N ASP A 14 0.53 2.12 -7.39
CA ASP A 14 0.48 0.81 -6.71
C ASP A 14 -0.14 0.94 -5.31
N TRP A 15 0.23 1.99 -4.57
CA TRP A 15 -0.33 2.27 -3.25
C TRP A 15 -1.83 2.59 -3.32
N LEU A 16 -2.28 3.42 -4.26
CA LEU A 16 -3.70 3.73 -4.49
C LEU A 16 -4.52 2.46 -4.71
N VAL A 17 -4.05 1.58 -5.60
CA VAL A 17 -4.72 0.31 -5.92
C VAL A 17 -4.81 -0.60 -4.68
N ARG A 18 -3.72 -0.77 -3.94
CA ARG A 18 -3.69 -1.61 -2.74
C ARG A 18 -4.56 -1.08 -1.60
N SER A 19 -4.60 0.24 -1.45
CA SER A 19 -5.39 0.91 -0.41
C SER A 19 -6.88 0.95 -0.76
N GLY A 20 -7.26 0.56 -1.97
CA GLY A 20 -8.64 0.71 -2.47
C GLY A 20 -9.06 2.18 -2.57
N LEU A 21 -8.09 3.07 -2.62
CA LEU A 21 -8.25 4.49 -2.89
C LEU A 21 -8.25 4.61 -4.42
N CYS A 22 -9.30 4.98 -4.94
CA CYS A 22 -9.74 5.18 -6.30
C CYS A 22 -8.68 5.37 -7.43
N ASP A 23 -9.12 5.14 -8.62
CA ASP A 23 -8.42 5.17 -9.90
C ASP A 23 -8.68 6.46 -10.74
N ASP A 24 -9.25 7.52 -10.15
CA ASP A 24 -9.57 8.77 -10.83
C ASP A 24 -8.41 9.79 -10.86
N ALA A 25 -7.22 9.39 -10.41
CA ALA A 25 -6.05 10.26 -10.42
C ALA A 25 -5.60 10.60 -11.84
N CYS A 26 -5.59 11.89 -12.18
CA CYS A 26 -5.07 12.42 -13.42
C CYS A 26 -3.70 13.06 -13.22
N TYR A 27 -2.72 12.73 -14.06
CA TYR A 27 -1.33 13.13 -13.93
C TYR A 27 -0.94 14.16 -14.98
N PHE A 28 -0.43 15.32 -14.56
CA PHE A 28 -0.01 16.41 -15.42
C PHE A 28 1.47 16.74 -15.21
N THR A 29 2.27 16.65 -16.26
CA THR A 29 3.62 17.21 -16.24
C THR A 29 3.58 18.73 -16.03
N ALA A 30 4.63 19.34 -15.50
CA ALA A 30 4.74 20.78 -15.32
C ALA A 30 4.35 21.56 -16.60
N LYS A 31 4.77 21.07 -17.79
CA LYS A 31 4.42 21.68 -19.08
C LYS A 31 2.91 21.62 -19.34
N LYS A 32 2.30 20.44 -19.24
CA LYS A 32 0.86 20.27 -19.48
C LYS A 32 0.00 21.05 -18.48
N TRP A 33 0.46 21.18 -17.22
CA TRP A 33 -0.23 21.97 -16.22
C TRP A 33 -0.26 23.46 -16.58
N LYS A 34 0.88 24.01 -16.97
CA LYS A 34 0.97 25.43 -17.45
C LYS A 34 0.12 25.69 -18.70
N GLU A 35 -0.04 24.72 -19.59
CA GLU A 35 -0.91 24.83 -20.76
C GLU A 35 -2.40 24.96 -20.39
N LYS A 36 -2.81 24.46 -19.22
CA LYS A 36 -4.16 24.63 -18.67
C LYS A 36 -4.43 26.06 -18.17
N LYS A 37 -3.38 26.87 -18.00
CA LYS A 37 -3.46 28.25 -17.48
C LYS A 37 -4.04 28.35 -16.06
N GLU A 38 -3.90 27.29 -15.28
CA GLU A 38 -4.22 27.35 -13.84
C GLU A 38 -3.20 28.26 -13.14
N GLU A 39 -3.65 29.06 -12.17
CA GLU A 39 -2.77 30.00 -11.44
C GLU A 39 -2.05 29.35 -10.25
N ILE A 40 -2.39 28.08 -9.94
CA ILE A 40 -1.91 27.35 -8.77
C ILE A 40 -0.84 26.31 -9.15
N LEU A 41 0.08 26.01 -8.24
CA LEU A 41 1.09 24.94 -8.34
C LEU A 41 1.92 24.96 -9.64
N ASN A 42 2.16 26.15 -10.19
CA ASN A 42 2.83 26.34 -11.49
C ASN A 42 4.35 26.05 -11.47
N ASP A 43 4.94 25.92 -10.28
CA ASP A 43 6.34 25.57 -10.04
C ASP A 43 6.51 24.09 -9.65
N ALA A 44 5.42 23.34 -9.49
CA ALA A 44 5.47 21.89 -9.27
C ALA A 44 6.10 21.15 -10.47
N VAL A 45 6.89 20.12 -10.19
CA VAL A 45 7.48 19.25 -11.23
C VAL A 45 6.45 18.30 -11.82
N GLN A 46 5.41 18.00 -11.06
CA GLN A 46 4.26 17.17 -11.44
C GLN A 46 3.04 17.63 -10.66
N VAL A 47 1.87 17.57 -11.29
CA VAL A 47 0.58 17.82 -10.61
C VAL A 47 -0.31 16.59 -10.76
N ILE A 48 -1.03 16.24 -9.71
CA ILE A 48 -2.03 15.18 -9.70
C ILE A 48 -3.36 15.80 -9.31
N THR A 49 -4.41 15.50 -10.05
CA THR A 49 -5.79 15.91 -9.70
C THR A 49 -6.65 14.69 -9.43
N PHE A 50 -7.63 14.85 -8.56
CA PHE A 50 -8.57 13.81 -8.16
C PHE A 50 -10.01 14.33 -8.37
N GLU A 51 -10.92 13.47 -8.83
CA GLU A 51 -12.32 13.85 -9.10
C GLU A 51 -13.28 13.32 -8.00
N GLY A 52 -12.99 13.61 -6.73
CA GLY A 52 -13.85 13.21 -5.61
C GLY A 52 -13.47 11.87 -4.97
N SER A 53 -12.20 11.52 -5.03
CA SER A 53 -11.67 10.26 -4.51
C SER A 53 -11.58 10.21 -2.98
N ASN A 54 -11.47 9.00 -2.47
CA ASN A 54 -11.17 8.74 -1.06
C ASN A 54 -9.80 9.27 -0.63
N VAL A 55 -8.88 9.58 -1.58
CA VAL A 55 -7.61 10.26 -1.30
C VAL A 55 -7.85 11.64 -0.72
N VAL A 56 -8.78 12.40 -1.32
CA VAL A 56 -9.18 13.73 -0.83
C VAL A 56 -9.71 13.64 0.59
N SER A 57 -10.62 12.71 0.84
CA SER A 57 -11.17 12.48 2.18
C SER A 57 -10.08 12.11 3.18
N MET A 58 -9.14 11.25 2.79
CA MET A 58 -8.01 10.84 3.61
C MET A 58 -7.11 12.06 3.97
N LEU A 59 -6.78 12.89 2.98
CA LEU A 59 -5.97 14.11 3.20
C LEU A 59 -6.69 15.10 4.11
N HIS A 60 -7.99 15.29 3.92
CA HIS A 60 -8.82 16.20 4.72
C HIS A 60 -8.95 15.72 6.17
N LEU A 61 -9.14 14.42 6.40
CA LEU A 61 -9.25 13.82 7.73
C LEU A 61 -7.89 13.62 8.41
N GLY A 62 -6.80 13.78 7.70
CA GLY A 62 -5.44 13.54 8.23
C GLY A 62 -5.13 12.07 8.48
N GLU A 63 -5.86 11.16 7.85
CA GLU A 63 -5.66 9.71 7.99
C GLU A 63 -4.45 9.23 7.20
N ASN A 64 -3.74 8.24 7.75
CA ASN A 64 -2.57 7.62 7.08
C ASN A 64 -1.46 8.59 6.64
N MET A 65 -1.41 9.81 7.16
CA MET A 65 -0.48 10.86 6.73
C MET A 65 0.99 10.44 6.83
N LEU A 66 1.35 9.65 7.85
CA LEU A 66 2.73 9.14 7.97
C LEU A 66 3.11 8.26 6.76
N VAL A 67 2.21 7.36 6.35
CA VAL A 67 2.43 6.47 5.20
C VAL A 67 2.49 7.27 3.92
N PHE A 68 1.58 8.22 3.76
CA PHE A 68 1.47 9.06 2.58
C PHE A 68 2.68 9.98 2.42
N ASN A 69 3.08 10.70 3.46
CA ASN A 69 4.25 11.58 3.43
C ASN A 69 5.53 10.79 3.13
N GLU A 70 5.73 9.67 3.85
CA GLU A 70 6.92 8.83 3.68
C GLU A 70 7.01 8.20 2.28
N LEU A 71 5.88 7.95 1.62
CA LEU A 71 5.85 7.50 0.24
C LEU A 71 6.55 8.51 -0.69
N PHE A 72 6.24 9.81 -0.58
CA PHE A 72 6.89 10.86 -1.36
C PHE A 72 8.35 11.06 -0.97
N GLU A 73 8.62 11.15 0.33
CA GLU A 73 9.96 11.38 0.87
C GLU A 73 10.95 10.27 0.49
N SER A 74 10.50 9.02 0.37
CA SER A 74 11.33 7.89 -0.06
C SER A 74 11.97 8.08 -1.42
N PHE A 75 11.34 8.87 -2.28
CA PHE A 75 11.82 9.17 -3.64
C PHE A 75 12.46 10.54 -3.76
N GLY A 76 12.51 11.32 -2.68
CA GLY A 76 13.11 12.65 -2.64
C GLY A 76 12.15 13.77 -3.03
N PHE A 77 10.87 13.58 -2.77
CA PHE A 77 9.85 14.59 -3.05
C PHE A 77 8.99 14.87 -1.81
N TYR A 78 8.35 16.02 -1.82
CA TYR A 78 7.24 16.35 -0.95
C TYR A 78 6.09 16.85 -1.84
N TYR A 79 4.92 17.05 -1.24
CA TYR A 79 3.75 17.56 -1.96
C TYR A 79 3.16 18.77 -1.23
N GLU A 80 2.45 19.59 -1.99
CA GLU A 80 1.59 20.65 -1.50
C GLU A 80 0.20 20.49 -2.10
N THR A 81 -0.83 20.75 -1.33
CA THR A 81 -2.23 20.79 -1.80
C THR A 81 -2.66 22.24 -1.96
N SER A 82 -3.30 22.58 -3.06
CA SER A 82 -3.85 23.90 -3.28
C SER A 82 -5.31 23.99 -2.88
N ASP A 83 -6.05 22.94 -3.16
CA ASP A 83 -7.39 22.66 -2.70
C ASP A 83 -7.54 21.16 -2.44
N GLU A 84 -8.73 20.71 -2.13
CA GLU A 84 -8.97 19.31 -1.78
C GLU A 84 -8.73 18.32 -2.93
N TYR A 85 -8.54 18.80 -4.17
CA TYR A 85 -8.53 17.97 -5.38
C TYR A 85 -7.23 18.03 -6.16
N VAL A 86 -6.28 18.90 -5.77
CA VAL A 86 -5.05 19.13 -6.55
C VAL A 86 -3.82 19.04 -5.65
N LEU A 87 -2.86 18.24 -6.09
CA LEU A 87 -1.61 17.98 -5.40
C LEU A 87 -0.43 18.29 -6.31
N GLY A 88 0.43 19.22 -5.90
CA GLY A 88 1.70 19.54 -6.56
C GLY A 88 2.85 18.77 -5.95
N ILE A 89 3.74 18.22 -6.76
CA ILE A 89 4.93 17.47 -6.33
C ILE A 89 6.17 18.34 -6.51
N TYR A 90 7.00 18.41 -5.46
CA TYR A 90 8.21 19.23 -5.40
C TYR A 90 9.42 18.40 -4.95
N PRO A 91 10.61 18.64 -5.50
CA PRO A 91 11.82 17.94 -5.06
C PRO A 91 12.26 18.46 -3.68
N ILE A 92 12.66 17.53 -2.80
CA ILE A 92 13.32 17.87 -1.54
C ILE A 92 14.70 18.43 -1.87
N LYS A 93 15.01 19.62 -1.32
CA LYS A 93 16.33 20.24 -1.44
C LYS A 93 17.39 19.31 -0.85
N ASP A 94 18.52 19.20 -1.54
CA ASP A 94 19.69 18.41 -1.10
C ASP A 94 19.44 16.88 -0.98
N PHE A 95 18.35 16.36 -1.56
CA PHE A 95 18.13 14.92 -1.64
C PHE A 95 19.11 14.26 -2.63
N ASP A 96 19.69 13.12 -2.24
CA ASP A 96 20.56 12.34 -3.10
C ASP A 96 19.74 11.52 -4.12
N PHE A 97 19.63 12.02 -5.33
CA PHE A 97 18.96 11.37 -6.46
C PHE A 97 19.82 10.32 -7.19
N THR A 98 20.96 9.92 -6.62
CA THR A 98 21.84 8.91 -7.23
C THR A 98 21.10 7.59 -7.40
N GLN A 99 21.10 7.09 -8.62
CA GLN A 99 20.43 5.83 -8.94
C GLN A 99 21.28 4.63 -8.51
N VAL A 100 20.61 3.60 -8.05
CA VAL A 100 21.24 2.29 -7.80
C VAL A 100 21.56 1.63 -9.15
N LYS A 101 22.75 1.06 -9.28
CA LYS A 101 23.14 0.33 -10.49
C LYS A 101 22.22 -0.90 -10.68
N ALA A 102 21.75 -1.08 -11.91
CA ALA A 102 20.99 -2.27 -12.27
C ALA A 102 21.77 -3.56 -11.93
N GLY A 103 21.09 -4.54 -11.38
CA GLY A 103 21.72 -5.81 -10.96
C GLY A 103 22.46 -5.76 -9.61
N THR A 104 22.38 -4.67 -8.85
CA THR A 104 22.92 -4.62 -7.48
C THR A 104 22.28 -5.74 -6.63
N LYS A 105 23.11 -6.52 -5.94
CA LYS A 105 22.64 -7.61 -5.08
C LYS A 105 21.73 -7.06 -3.95
N TYR A 106 20.66 -7.76 -3.66
CA TYR A 106 19.68 -7.37 -2.63
C TYR A 106 20.32 -7.14 -1.25
N SER A 107 21.28 -7.97 -0.87
CA SER A 107 22.03 -7.80 0.40
C SER A 107 22.78 -6.45 0.48
N ILE A 108 23.25 -5.92 -0.65
CA ILE A 108 23.87 -4.59 -0.71
C ILE A 108 22.81 -3.50 -0.54
N LEU A 109 21.65 -3.67 -1.15
CA LEU A 109 20.51 -2.74 -0.99
C LEU A 109 20.04 -2.66 0.47
N LEU A 110 20.03 -3.78 1.19
CA LEU A 110 19.69 -3.81 2.62
C LEU A 110 20.74 -3.12 3.51
N ALA A 111 21.96 -2.91 3.02
CA ALA A 111 22.99 -2.15 3.70
C ALA A 111 22.93 -0.63 3.43
N ASP A 112 22.12 -0.21 2.44
CA ASP A 112 21.95 1.20 2.05
C ASP A 112 21.39 2.05 3.21
N PRO A 113 21.89 3.26 3.44
CA PRO A 113 21.37 4.16 4.47
C PRO A 113 19.86 4.44 4.34
N ARG A 114 19.34 4.52 3.12
CA ARG A 114 17.91 4.73 2.85
C ARG A 114 17.06 3.58 3.41
N TRP A 115 17.50 2.33 3.21
CA TRP A 115 16.82 1.19 3.82
C TRP A 115 16.93 1.17 5.35
N LYS A 116 18.11 1.49 5.89
CA LYS A 116 18.28 1.54 7.36
C LYS A 116 17.34 2.55 8.01
N ARG A 117 17.21 3.75 7.41
CA ARG A 117 16.24 4.76 7.86
C ARG A 117 14.82 4.23 7.78
N LYS A 118 14.42 3.65 6.64
CA LYS A 118 13.08 3.07 6.44
C LYS A 118 12.77 1.96 7.45
N ALA A 119 13.69 1.02 7.63
CA ALA A 119 13.55 -0.07 8.60
C ALA A 119 13.44 0.44 10.04
N ASP A 120 14.13 1.53 10.38
CA ASP A 120 14.00 2.16 11.70
C ASP A 120 12.64 2.83 11.89
N LEU A 121 12.11 3.51 10.88
CA LEU A 121 10.75 4.07 10.89
C LEU A 121 9.68 2.98 11.09
N VAL A 122 9.81 1.83 10.43
CA VAL A 122 8.92 0.67 10.61
C VAL A 122 8.92 0.21 12.08
N LYS A 123 10.11 0.06 12.68
CA LYS A 123 10.24 -0.34 14.08
C LYS A 123 9.71 0.72 15.06
N MET A 124 9.89 2.00 14.74
CA MET A 124 9.34 3.11 15.54
C MET A 124 7.82 3.13 15.49
N ARG A 125 7.22 2.99 14.30
CA ARG A 125 5.77 2.88 14.12
C ARG A 125 5.17 1.75 14.97
N ALA A 126 5.86 0.62 15.04
CA ALA A 126 5.47 -0.55 15.85
C ALA A 126 5.73 -0.37 17.36
N GLY A 127 6.15 0.82 17.83
CA GLY A 127 6.50 1.05 19.24
C GLY A 127 7.67 0.20 19.72
N ARG A 128 8.61 -0.17 18.83
CA ARG A 128 9.74 -1.06 19.12
C ARG A 128 9.33 -2.44 19.63
N LYS A 129 8.15 -2.93 19.21
CA LYS A 129 7.62 -4.26 19.50
C LYS A 129 7.35 -5.03 18.22
N CYS A 130 7.38 -6.36 18.31
CA CYS A 130 6.96 -7.23 17.22
C CYS A 130 5.45 -7.01 16.96
N GLU A 131 5.08 -6.73 15.72
CA GLU A 131 3.67 -6.48 15.36
C GLU A 131 2.80 -7.76 15.40
N ASP A 132 3.42 -8.96 15.38
CA ASP A 132 2.69 -10.23 15.43
C ASP A 132 2.54 -10.78 16.87
N CYS A 133 3.60 -10.74 17.71
CA CYS A 133 3.54 -11.30 19.07
C CYS A 133 3.62 -10.28 20.22
N GLY A 134 3.88 -9.00 19.91
CA GLY A 134 3.99 -7.94 20.91
C GLY A 134 5.31 -7.90 21.70
N GLU A 135 6.19 -8.89 21.53
CA GLU A 135 7.45 -8.98 22.26
C GLU A 135 8.42 -7.87 21.86
N SER A 136 9.17 -7.38 22.87
CA SER A 136 10.26 -6.43 22.67
C SER A 136 11.56 -7.18 22.45
N GLY A 137 12.51 -6.56 21.73
CA GLY A 137 13.84 -7.15 21.52
C GLY A 137 14.40 -6.87 20.12
N LYS A 138 15.12 -7.84 19.57
CA LYS A 138 15.64 -7.72 18.21
C LYS A 138 14.46 -7.75 17.23
N LEU A 139 14.36 -6.69 16.41
CA LEU A 139 13.33 -6.57 15.37
C LEU A 139 13.98 -6.45 13.99
N GLU A 140 13.32 -7.01 13.02
CA GLU A 140 13.65 -6.94 11.60
C GLU A 140 12.47 -6.30 10.85
N ALA A 141 12.75 -5.49 9.83
CA ALA A 141 11.71 -4.95 8.96
C ALA A 141 11.46 -5.92 7.81
N HIS A 142 10.25 -6.43 7.72
CA HIS A 142 9.83 -7.43 6.74
C HIS A 142 8.93 -6.78 5.67
N HIS A 143 9.20 -7.11 4.39
CA HIS A 143 8.33 -6.75 3.27
C HIS A 143 7.19 -7.76 3.15
N CYS A 144 5.97 -7.33 3.41
CA CYS A 144 4.79 -8.21 3.32
C CYS A 144 4.37 -8.52 1.87
N TYR A 145 4.88 -7.78 0.90
CA TYR A 145 4.71 -8.07 -0.50
C TYR A 145 5.90 -7.55 -1.31
N TYR A 146 6.04 -8.06 -2.52
CA TYR A 146 6.98 -7.54 -3.50
C TYR A 146 6.21 -7.10 -4.73
N ALA A 147 6.38 -5.83 -5.13
CA ALA A 147 5.81 -5.31 -6.35
C ALA A 147 6.25 -6.15 -7.56
N ARG A 148 5.41 -6.18 -8.58
CA ARG A 148 5.61 -7.03 -9.77
C ARG A 148 7.03 -6.99 -10.29
N ILE A 149 7.53 -8.15 -10.66
CA ILE A 149 8.74 -8.31 -11.47
C ILE A 149 8.65 -7.34 -12.66
N GLY A 150 9.56 -6.36 -12.72
CA GLY A 150 9.57 -5.31 -13.74
C GLY A 150 9.53 -3.87 -13.21
N HIS A 151 8.99 -3.61 -12.03
CA HIS A 151 9.08 -2.29 -11.40
C HIS A 151 10.39 -2.09 -10.63
N GLY A 152 11.03 -3.18 -10.18
CA GLY A 152 12.36 -3.16 -9.58
C GLY A 152 12.48 -2.18 -8.41
N PHE A 153 11.47 -2.12 -7.52
CA PHE A 153 11.54 -1.26 -6.35
C PHE A 153 12.70 -1.66 -5.45
N ASN A 154 13.43 -0.65 -4.99
CA ASN A 154 14.44 -0.82 -3.97
C ASN A 154 13.76 -1.05 -2.61
N PRO A 155 14.42 -1.67 -1.61
CA PRO A 155 13.80 -1.96 -0.31
C PRO A 155 13.14 -0.75 0.36
N TRP A 156 13.70 0.43 0.20
CA TRP A 156 13.19 1.67 0.82
C TRP A 156 12.05 2.34 0.04
N GLU A 157 11.71 1.87 -1.15
CA GLU A 157 10.67 2.46 -2.00
C GLU A 157 9.28 1.85 -1.74
N TYR A 158 9.21 0.82 -0.91
CA TYR A 158 7.93 0.25 -0.50
C TYR A 158 7.22 1.14 0.53
N PRO A 159 5.89 1.34 0.44
CA PRO A 159 5.14 2.09 1.43
C PRO A 159 5.24 1.48 2.83
N LEU A 160 5.19 2.30 3.87
CA LEU A 160 5.33 1.83 5.25
C LEU A 160 4.27 0.80 5.65
N ASP A 161 3.04 0.91 5.15
CA ASP A 161 1.94 -0.01 5.42
C ASP A 161 2.16 -1.43 4.87
N SER A 162 3.08 -1.57 3.92
CA SER A 162 3.50 -2.85 3.35
C SER A 162 4.67 -3.52 4.08
N LEU A 163 5.13 -2.90 5.16
CA LEU A 163 6.26 -3.36 5.97
C LEU A 163 5.80 -3.66 7.40
N ARG A 164 6.39 -4.68 8.02
CA ARG A 164 6.13 -5.06 9.42
C ARG A 164 7.42 -5.16 10.21
N ALA A 165 7.36 -4.74 11.48
CA ALA A 165 8.45 -4.96 12.44
C ALA A 165 8.23 -6.31 13.12
N LEU A 166 9.09 -7.28 12.89
CA LEU A 166 8.94 -8.64 13.37
C LEU A 166 10.16 -9.09 14.17
N CYS A 167 9.97 -9.89 15.22
CA CYS A 167 11.05 -10.64 15.81
C CYS A 167 11.49 -11.77 14.85
N PRO A 168 12.70 -12.34 15.01
CA PRO A 168 13.21 -13.37 14.08
C PRO A 168 12.31 -14.61 13.96
N GLU A 169 11.63 -14.98 15.05
CA GLU A 169 10.71 -16.14 15.09
C GLU A 169 9.45 -15.83 14.27
N CYS A 170 8.76 -14.73 14.55
CA CYS A 170 7.57 -14.30 13.81
C CYS A 170 7.89 -14.03 12.34
N HIS A 171 9.08 -13.51 12.04
CA HIS A 171 9.52 -13.32 10.66
C HIS A 171 9.53 -14.65 9.87
N LYS A 172 10.11 -15.71 10.45
CA LYS A 172 10.12 -17.03 9.81
C LYS A 172 8.73 -17.65 9.67
N GLU A 173 7.88 -17.49 10.69
CA GLU A 173 6.51 -18.01 10.61
C GLU A 173 5.70 -17.26 9.54
N ARG A 174 5.86 -15.96 9.46
CA ARG A 174 5.20 -15.14 8.44
C ARG A 174 5.63 -15.53 7.02
N GLU A 175 6.92 -15.73 6.78
CA GLU A 175 7.41 -16.22 5.47
C GLU A 175 6.74 -17.55 5.06
N LYS A 176 6.53 -18.46 6.01
CA LYS A 176 5.83 -19.74 5.75
C LYS A 176 4.36 -19.51 5.38
N VAL A 177 3.65 -18.65 6.13
CA VAL A 177 2.24 -18.31 5.86
C VAL A 177 2.11 -17.67 4.48
N GLU A 178 2.95 -16.68 4.16
CA GLU A 178 2.94 -16.01 2.85
C GLU A 178 3.25 -16.98 1.71
N MET A 179 4.18 -17.91 1.90
CA MET A 179 4.49 -18.97 0.92
C MET A 179 3.28 -19.90 0.71
N ASN A 180 2.59 -20.29 1.78
CA ASN A 180 1.40 -21.13 1.71
C ASN A 180 0.25 -20.42 0.99
N LEU A 181 0.05 -19.11 1.26
CA LEU A 181 -0.95 -18.30 0.55
C LEU A 181 -0.65 -18.19 -0.95
N ARG A 182 0.63 -18.00 -1.32
CA ARG A 182 1.05 -17.99 -2.72
C ARG A 182 0.82 -19.35 -3.39
N ALA A 183 1.19 -20.45 -2.71
CA ALA A 183 0.94 -21.81 -3.21
C ALA A 183 -0.55 -22.05 -3.43
N TRP A 184 -1.37 -21.73 -2.43
CA TRP A 184 -2.83 -21.83 -2.55
C TRP A 184 -3.38 -20.97 -3.68
N SER A 185 -2.93 -19.72 -3.82
CA SER A 185 -3.39 -18.85 -4.89
C SER A 185 -3.02 -19.34 -6.28
N ALA A 186 -1.90 -20.07 -6.41
CA ALA A 186 -1.44 -20.62 -7.69
C ALA A 186 -2.37 -21.72 -8.24
N GLU A 187 -3.20 -22.34 -7.39
CA GLU A 187 -4.19 -23.35 -7.80
C GLU A 187 -5.44 -22.71 -8.44
N HIS A 188 -5.55 -21.39 -8.39
CA HIS A 188 -6.75 -20.66 -8.83
C HIS A 188 -6.46 -19.78 -10.05
N THR A 189 -7.43 -19.69 -10.94
CA THR A 189 -7.36 -18.74 -12.06
C THR A 189 -7.48 -17.31 -11.55
N HIS A 190 -6.93 -16.34 -12.31
CA HIS A 190 -7.07 -14.92 -11.97
C HIS A 190 -8.53 -14.48 -11.82
N LYS A 191 -9.46 -15.04 -12.63
CA LYS A 191 -10.89 -14.75 -12.53
C LYS A 191 -11.52 -15.25 -11.22
N GLN A 192 -11.06 -16.41 -10.72
CA GLN A 192 -11.52 -16.93 -9.42
C GLN A 192 -11.00 -16.07 -8.28
N LEU A 193 -9.71 -15.69 -8.30
CA LEU A 193 -9.13 -14.81 -7.30
C LEU A 193 -9.81 -13.43 -7.30
N ALA A 194 -10.04 -12.82 -8.46
CA ALA A 194 -10.75 -11.56 -8.56
C ALA A 194 -12.17 -11.66 -7.95
N LYS A 195 -12.94 -12.69 -8.33
CA LYS A 195 -14.28 -12.91 -7.76
C LYS A 195 -14.27 -13.15 -6.24
N MET A 196 -13.24 -13.81 -5.72
CA MET A 196 -13.07 -13.98 -4.27
C MET A 196 -12.85 -12.64 -3.59
N MET A 197 -11.95 -11.79 -4.11
CA MET A 197 -11.71 -10.45 -3.57
C MET A 197 -12.97 -9.58 -3.62
N ASP A 198 -13.68 -9.59 -4.74
CA ASP A 198 -14.97 -8.90 -4.88
C ASP A 198 -16.02 -9.43 -3.87
N GLY A 199 -16.01 -10.74 -3.63
CA GLY A 199 -16.88 -11.37 -2.64
C GLY A 199 -16.59 -10.87 -1.22
N ILE A 200 -15.33 -10.83 -0.84
CA ILE A 200 -14.87 -10.32 0.47
C ILE A 200 -15.30 -8.85 0.64
N ASN A 201 -15.06 -8.01 -0.37
CA ASN A 201 -15.43 -6.60 -0.33
C ASN A 201 -16.97 -6.40 -0.23
N ARG A 202 -17.75 -7.22 -0.95
CA ARG A 202 -19.24 -7.17 -0.84
C ARG A 202 -19.73 -7.59 0.54
N ILE A 203 -19.13 -8.60 1.16
CA ILE A 203 -19.49 -9.03 2.53
C ILE A 203 -19.22 -7.88 3.50
N GLY A 204 -18.03 -7.27 3.47
CA GLY A 204 -17.68 -6.13 4.30
C GLY A 204 -18.66 -4.97 4.12
N GLY A 205 -18.89 -4.54 2.87
CA GLY A 205 -19.82 -3.47 2.56
C GLY A 205 -21.27 -3.76 2.99
N SER A 206 -21.76 -5.00 2.81
CA SER A 206 -23.11 -5.40 3.22
C SER A 206 -23.28 -5.43 4.73
N LEU A 207 -22.22 -5.66 5.48
CA LEU A 207 -22.23 -5.69 6.95
C LEU A 207 -21.83 -4.33 7.56
N GLY A 208 -21.45 -3.35 6.76
CA GLY A 208 -20.92 -2.06 7.23
C GLY A 208 -19.60 -2.20 7.97
N LEU A 209 -18.83 -3.25 7.67
CA LEU A 209 -17.55 -3.53 8.30
C LEU A 209 -16.40 -2.96 7.47
N ASP A 210 -15.43 -2.37 8.12
CA ASP A 210 -14.15 -2.06 7.48
C ASP A 210 -13.31 -3.33 7.23
N LYS A 211 -12.14 -3.18 6.60
CA LYS A 211 -11.28 -4.34 6.26
C LYS A 211 -10.77 -5.07 7.50
N ASN A 212 -10.51 -4.36 8.60
CA ASN A 212 -9.98 -4.94 9.84
C ASN A 212 -11.09 -5.69 10.57
N ASP A 213 -12.27 -5.07 10.71
CA ASP A 213 -13.44 -5.68 11.33
C ASP A 213 -13.87 -6.95 10.59
N LEU A 214 -13.87 -6.92 9.26
CA LEU A 214 -14.16 -8.11 8.44
C LEU A 214 -13.11 -9.20 8.65
N PHE A 215 -11.85 -8.83 8.74
CA PHE A 215 -10.76 -9.78 8.99
C PHE A 215 -10.88 -10.42 10.36
N ASP A 216 -11.17 -9.63 11.40
CA ASP A 216 -11.41 -10.09 12.75
C ASP A 216 -12.64 -11.02 12.85
N LEU A 217 -13.69 -10.68 12.12
CA LEU A 217 -14.87 -11.56 12.00
C LEU A 217 -14.48 -12.92 11.39
N LEU A 218 -13.71 -12.93 10.31
CA LEU A 218 -13.28 -14.17 9.64
C LEU A 218 -12.36 -15.03 10.52
N ILE A 219 -11.46 -14.41 11.27
CA ILE A 219 -10.56 -15.12 12.20
C ILE A 219 -11.32 -15.72 13.37
N ASN A 220 -12.30 -15.00 13.92
CA ASN A 220 -13.02 -15.38 15.13
C ASN A 220 -14.31 -16.15 14.83
N ALA A 221 -14.65 -16.38 13.55
CA ALA A 221 -15.86 -17.11 13.18
C ALA A 221 -15.86 -18.53 13.74
N SER A 222 -16.81 -18.84 14.61
CA SER A 222 -16.99 -20.17 15.16
C SER A 222 -17.54 -21.15 14.12
N VAL A 223 -17.39 -22.46 14.37
CA VAL A 223 -18.01 -23.51 13.52
C VAL A 223 -19.54 -23.33 13.44
N LYS A 224 -20.16 -22.76 14.48
CA LYS A 224 -21.59 -22.45 14.50
C LYS A 224 -21.93 -21.35 13.49
N ASP A 225 -21.13 -20.29 13.47
CA ASP A 225 -21.31 -19.15 12.54
C ASP A 225 -21.11 -19.59 11.09
N ILE A 226 -20.09 -20.41 10.83
CA ILE A 226 -19.86 -21.01 9.51
C ILE A 226 -21.03 -21.88 9.05
N ARG A 227 -21.62 -22.68 9.96
CA ARG A 227 -22.82 -23.49 9.64
C ARG A 227 -24.03 -22.61 9.37
N GLN A 228 -24.16 -21.48 10.04
CA GLN A 228 -25.23 -20.52 9.79
C GLN A 228 -25.07 -19.83 8.46
N LEU A 229 -23.86 -19.39 8.09
CA LEU A 229 -23.55 -18.86 6.78
C LEU A 229 -23.85 -19.86 5.66
N LYS A 230 -23.49 -21.14 5.84
CA LYS A 230 -23.84 -22.21 4.90
C LYS A 230 -25.34 -22.32 4.66
N LYS A 231 -26.14 -22.33 5.71
CA LYS A 231 -27.60 -22.38 5.62
C LYS A 231 -28.19 -21.15 4.91
N MET A 232 -27.63 -19.97 5.15
CA MET A 232 -28.02 -18.73 4.47
C MET A 232 -27.71 -18.83 2.97
N HIS A 233 -26.50 -19.28 2.62
CA HIS A 233 -26.10 -19.48 1.25
C HIS A 233 -27.02 -20.48 0.51
N GLU A 234 -27.35 -21.61 1.12
CA GLU A 234 -28.26 -22.62 0.56
C GLU A 234 -29.65 -22.03 0.28
N ARG A 235 -30.17 -21.15 1.15
CA ARG A 235 -31.46 -20.46 0.93
C ARG A 235 -31.40 -19.51 -0.26
N VAL A 236 -30.36 -18.67 -0.32
CA VAL A 236 -30.15 -17.72 -1.42
C VAL A 236 -30.02 -18.46 -2.76
N MET A 237 -29.32 -19.59 -2.79
CA MET A 237 -29.18 -20.40 -4.01
C MET A 237 -30.47 -21.04 -4.46
N ILE A 238 -31.41 -21.37 -3.55
CA ILE A 238 -32.75 -21.85 -3.89
C ILE A 238 -33.58 -20.72 -4.50
N GLU A 239 -33.58 -19.53 -3.82
CA GLU A 239 -34.35 -18.36 -4.30
C GLU A 239 -33.86 -17.82 -5.66
N LEU A 240 -32.58 -18.03 -6.03
CA LEU A 240 -32.05 -17.62 -7.33
C LEU A 240 -32.33 -18.62 -8.47
N ASN A 241 -32.78 -19.85 -8.15
CA ASN A 241 -33.05 -20.89 -9.11
C ASN A 241 -34.58 -21.14 -9.32
N GLU A 242 -35.43 -20.42 -8.60
CA GLU A 242 -36.86 -20.30 -8.78
C GLU A 242 -37.22 -19.07 -9.66
#